data_c09622b06eb3db53868bcee55e19b2c9
#
_entry.id   c09622b06eb3db53868bcee55e19b2c9
#
_cell.length_a   1.000
_cell.length_b   1.000
_cell.length_c   1.000
_cell.angle_alpha   90.00
_cell.angle_beta   90.00
_cell.angle_gamma   90.00
#
_symmetry.space_group_name_H-M   'P 1'
#
loop_
_entity.id
_entity.type
_entity.pdbx_description
1 polymer ?
#
loop_
_entity_poly.entity_id
_entity_poly.type
_entity_poly.pdbx_seq_one_letter_code
_entity_poly.pdbx_strand_id
1 'polypeptide(L)'
;MISGKDLPQMESLSDEWKKKILSSAVFARTSPKQKLEIVDIYQKAGNIVAMTGDGVNDAPALKKSDIGIAMGLRGTQVAKETASIVLKDDSFISIAQAVAHGREIFQNIQKFVIYLVSCNLSEIFIVTALGFFAPASTLLPLQILFLNMVTDVFPALALGIGEGDKTVMESQPRNPIDPIISNKNWISIVLYSVAITVSVIVAVTYCKQAITSDDKIVNNVAFITLAFAQLFHVFNMSSAHSNLWVNEITKNKFVWLALLVCTILMVLVYLLPQMRLVLGLEVLSAKLWVVSILASLIPLVLIQIYKIIENKGVNQKKYTKSS
;
A
#
# COMPACT_ATOMS: atom_id res chain seq x y z
N MET A 1 0.87 -33.42 22.84
CA MET A 1 2.30 -33.32 23.22
C MET A 1 3.06 -34.50 22.63
N ILE A 2 4.21 -34.23 22.01
CA ILE A 2 5.11 -35.24 21.44
C ILE A 2 6.47 -35.08 22.10
N SER A 3 7.05 -36.20 22.60
CA SER A 3 8.43 -36.20 23.12
C SER A 3 9.41 -36.47 21.97
N GLY A 4 10.60 -35.84 22.01
CA GLY A 4 11.64 -36.09 21.02
C GLY A 4 12.11 -37.56 20.93
N LYS A 5 11.91 -38.32 22.02
CA LYS A 5 12.20 -39.78 22.03
C LYS A 5 11.20 -40.61 21.23
N ASP A 6 9.97 -40.09 21.08
CA ASP A 6 8.87 -40.78 20.39
C ASP A 6 8.82 -40.40 18.90
N LEU A 7 9.60 -39.41 18.48
CA LEU A 7 9.66 -39.00 17.08
C LEU A 7 10.40 -40.02 16.24
N PRO A 8 9.81 -40.58 15.18
CA PRO A 8 10.47 -41.48 14.27
C PRO A 8 11.58 -40.78 13.47
N GLN A 9 12.37 -41.52 12.71
CA GLN A 9 13.31 -40.96 11.76
C GLN A 9 12.55 -40.17 10.69
N MET A 10 12.88 -38.89 10.56
CA MET A 10 12.10 -37.95 9.74
C MET A 10 12.23 -38.19 8.22
N GLU A 11 13.25 -38.93 7.79
CA GLU A 11 13.50 -39.27 6.37
C GLU A 11 12.43 -40.23 5.79
N SER A 12 11.75 -41.01 6.67
CA SER A 12 10.70 -42.00 6.32
C SER A 12 9.37 -41.73 7.01
N LEU A 13 9.00 -40.47 7.19
CA LEU A 13 7.84 -40.09 7.99
C LEU A 13 6.53 -40.49 7.26
N SER A 14 5.71 -41.33 7.94
CA SER A 14 4.36 -41.66 7.44
C SER A 14 3.45 -40.41 7.45
N ASP A 15 2.42 -40.38 6.59
CA ASP A 15 1.47 -39.26 6.53
C ASP A 15 0.68 -39.13 7.85
N GLU A 16 0.50 -40.22 8.58
CA GLU A 16 -0.11 -40.19 9.90
C GLU A 16 0.74 -39.38 10.89
N TRP A 17 2.07 -39.62 10.91
CA TRP A 17 2.98 -38.85 11.74
C TRP A 17 3.09 -37.38 11.34
N LYS A 18 3.06 -37.06 10.04
CA LYS A 18 3.01 -35.66 9.58
C LYS A 18 1.78 -34.94 10.14
N LYS A 19 0.60 -35.57 10.04
CA LYS A 19 -0.64 -35.02 10.61
C LYS A 19 -0.54 -34.84 12.12
N LYS A 20 0.04 -35.82 12.82
CA LYS A 20 0.22 -35.76 14.28
C LYS A 20 1.17 -34.64 14.69
N ILE A 21 2.26 -34.42 13.96
CA ILE A 21 3.18 -33.29 14.17
C ILE A 21 2.46 -31.96 13.93
N LEU A 22 1.79 -31.79 12.80
CA LEU A 22 1.08 -30.55 12.45
C LEU A 22 -0.06 -30.22 13.41
N SER A 23 -0.68 -31.21 14.06
CA SER A 23 -1.73 -31.01 15.06
C SER A 23 -1.20 -30.85 16.50
N SER A 24 0.11 -31.03 16.73
CA SER A 24 0.68 -30.98 18.08
C SER A 24 1.08 -29.56 18.45
N ALA A 25 0.60 -29.10 19.61
CA ALA A 25 0.97 -27.79 20.15
C ALA A 25 2.25 -27.81 21.00
N VAL A 26 2.72 -28.99 21.44
CA VAL A 26 3.86 -29.12 22.37
C VAL A 26 4.82 -30.20 21.92
N PHE A 27 6.08 -29.82 21.74
CA PHE A 27 7.20 -30.71 21.51
C PHE A 27 8.17 -30.61 22.70
N ALA A 28 8.49 -31.72 23.34
CA ALA A 28 9.35 -31.76 24.53
C ALA A 28 10.64 -32.50 24.25
N ARG A 29 11.76 -32.00 24.79
CA ARG A 29 13.08 -32.65 24.71
C ARG A 29 13.50 -33.03 23.29
N THR A 30 13.30 -32.14 22.34
CA THR A 30 13.72 -32.31 20.94
C THR A 30 15.20 -31.99 20.77
N SER A 31 15.91 -32.77 19.95
CA SER A 31 17.28 -32.49 19.54
C SER A 31 17.34 -31.35 18.53
N PRO A 32 18.51 -30.69 18.31
CA PRO A 32 18.67 -29.66 17.29
C PRO A 32 18.25 -30.12 15.89
N LYS A 33 18.58 -31.36 15.50
CA LYS A 33 18.18 -31.96 14.24
C LYS A 33 16.64 -32.05 14.14
N GLN A 34 15.98 -32.52 15.19
CA GLN A 34 14.52 -32.65 15.23
C GLN A 34 13.82 -31.30 15.16
N LYS A 35 14.38 -30.24 15.79
CA LYS A 35 13.83 -28.86 15.67
C LYS A 35 13.86 -28.40 14.23
N LEU A 36 14.98 -28.60 13.52
CA LEU A 36 15.11 -28.24 12.11
C LEU A 36 14.12 -29.00 11.22
N GLU A 37 13.96 -30.31 11.48
CA GLU A 37 13.05 -31.18 10.73
C GLU A 37 11.57 -30.82 10.97
N ILE A 38 11.20 -30.45 12.21
CA ILE A 38 9.87 -29.94 12.53
C ILE A 38 9.58 -28.66 11.74
N VAL A 39 10.51 -27.71 11.70
CA VAL A 39 10.39 -26.49 10.88
C VAL A 39 10.13 -26.85 9.41
N ASP A 40 10.91 -27.77 8.85
CA ASP A 40 10.78 -28.21 7.46
C ASP A 40 9.40 -28.84 7.16
N ILE A 41 8.87 -29.63 8.11
CA ILE A 41 7.52 -30.23 7.97
C ILE A 41 6.44 -29.15 7.93
N TYR A 42 6.49 -28.16 8.82
CA TYR A 42 5.54 -27.06 8.81
C TYR A 42 5.64 -26.21 7.52
N GLN A 43 6.86 -25.93 7.04
CA GLN A 43 7.07 -25.22 5.78
C GLN A 43 6.54 -26.02 4.57
N LYS A 44 6.82 -27.32 4.49
CA LYS A 44 6.28 -28.19 3.43
C LYS A 44 4.76 -28.33 3.47
N ALA A 45 4.15 -28.12 4.62
CA ALA A 45 2.69 -28.06 4.76
C ALA A 45 2.11 -26.68 4.37
N GLY A 46 2.93 -25.73 3.89
CA GLY A 46 2.51 -24.41 3.43
C GLY A 46 2.41 -23.36 4.54
N ASN A 47 2.94 -23.64 5.75
CA ASN A 47 2.95 -22.66 6.84
C ASN A 47 4.19 -21.75 6.76
N ILE A 48 4.02 -20.49 7.15
CA ILE A 48 5.14 -19.58 7.45
C ILE A 48 5.57 -19.83 8.90
N VAL A 49 6.83 -20.22 9.10
CA VAL A 49 7.36 -20.62 10.39
C VAL A 49 8.26 -19.54 10.98
N ALA A 50 7.87 -18.99 12.12
CA ALA A 50 8.77 -18.20 12.95
C ALA A 50 9.37 -19.12 14.03
N MET A 51 10.69 -19.16 14.14
CA MET A 51 11.43 -19.95 15.14
C MET A 51 12.11 -19.03 16.13
N THR A 52 11.88 -19.26 17.42
CA THR A 52 12.60 -18.56 18.49
C THR A 52 13.68 -19.46 19.07
N GLY A 53 14.85 -18.90 19.38
CA GLY A 53 15.95 -19.64 20.00
C GLY A 53 16.94 -18.72 20.70
N ASP A 54 17.64 -19.26 21.69
CA ASP A 54 18.64 -18.54 22.49
C ASP A 54 20.03 -19.18 22.46
N GLY A 55 20.14 -20.42 22.00
CA GLY A 55 21.36 -21.22 22.04
C GLY A 55 21.99 -21.50 20.68
N VAL A 56 23.25 -21.92 20.71
CA VAL A 56 23.99 -22.40 19.54
C VAL A 56 23.26 -23.58 18.86
N ASN A 57 22.62 -24.41 19.66
CA ASN A 57 21.86 -25.56 19.19
C ASN A 57 20.60 -25.20 18.38
N ASP A 58 20.12 -24.00 18.50
CA ASP A 58 18.95 -23.49 17.79
C ASP A 58 19.31 -22.86 16.44
N ALA A 59 20.57 -22.50 16.24
CA ALA A 59 21.03 -21.78 15.05
C ALA A 59 20.64 -22.47 13.72
N PRO A 60 20.73 -23.81 13.56
CA PRO A 60 20.27 -24.44 12.31
C PRO A 60 18.77 -24.28 12.06
N ALA A 61 17.93 -24.37 13.11
CA ALA A 61 16.48 -24.19 13.00
C ALA A 61 16.09 -22.72 12.80
N LEU A 62 16.80 -21.79 13.46
CA LEU A 62 16.64 -20.34 13.25
C LEU A 62 16.94 -19.97 11.80
N LYS A 63 18.01 -20.50 11.21
CA LYS A 63 18.38 -20.23 9.81
C LYS A 63 17.43 -20.88 8.81
N LYS A 64 16.86 -22.02 9.13
CA LYS A 64 15.94 -22.76 8.26
C LYS A 64 14.55 -22.16 8.25
N SER A 65 14.10 -21.56 9.35
CA SER A 65 12.79 -20.94 9.47
C SER A 65 12.64 -19.74 8.52
N ASP A 66 11.40 -19.38 8.19
CA ASP A 66 11.12 -18.20 7.38
C ASP A 66 11.51 -16.91 8.13
N ILE A 67 11.36 -16.92 9.46
CA ILE A 67 11.79 -15.83 10.35
C ILE A 67 12.47 -16.45 11.58
N GLY A 68 13.80 -16.34 11.66
CA GLY A 68 14.57 -16.68 12.87
C GLY A 68 14.54 -15.50 13.85
N ILE A 69 14.21 -15.77 15.13
CA ILE A 69 14.12 -14.77 16.19
C ILE A 69 15.04 -15.19 17.35
N ALA A 70 16.07 -14.39 17.62
CA ALA A 70 16.97 -14.65 18.76
C ALA A 70 16.61 -13.77 19.96
N MET A 71 16.84 -14.33 21.16
CA MET A 71 16.77 -13.56 22.40
C MET A 71 17.97 -12.62 22.53
N GLY A 72 17.73 -11.36 22.84
CA GLY A 72 18.78 -10.33 22.89
C GLY A 72 19.56 -10.30 24.18
N LEU A 73 18.91 -10.57 25.31
CA LEU A 73 19.55 -10.59 26.62
C LEU A 73 20.22 -11.95 26.89
N ARG A 74 19.46 -13.04 26.72
CA ARG A 74 19.90 -14.41 27.02
C ARG A 74 20.55 -15.14 25.84
N GLY A 75 20.29 -14.66 24.61
CA GLY A 75 20.75 -15.35 23.41
C GLY A 75 22.27 -15.29 23.22
N THR A 76 22.83 -16.42 22.76
CA THR A 76 24.24 -16.50 22.37
C THR A 76 24.52 -15.64 21.13
N GLN A 77 25.79 -15.24 20.95
CA GLN A 77 26.22 -14.47 19.78
C GLN A 77 25.86 -15.19 18.46
N VAL A 78 26.06 -16.49 18.41
CA VAL A 78 25.72 -17.33 17.24
C VAL A 78 24.24 -17.29 16.92
N ALA A 79 23.35 -17.38 17.92
CA ALA A 79 21.92 -17.26 17.71
C ALA A 79 21.54 -15.87 17.16
N LYS A 80 22.13 -14.79 17.71
CA LYS A 80 21.88 -13.40 17.26
C LYS A 80 22.36 -13.14 15.84
N GLU A 81 23.51 -13.67 15.45
CA GLU A 81 24.05 -13.50 14.09
C GLU A 81 23.28 -14.34 13.05
N THR A 82 22.65 -15.43 13.48
CA THR A 82 21.90 -16.32 12.60
C THR A 82 20.45 -15.86 12.41
N ALA A 83 19.88 -15.17 13.38
CA ALA A 83 18.49 -14.76 13.39
C ALA A 83 18.23 -13.53 12.50
N SER A 84 17.02 -13.47 11.95
CA SER A 84 16.53 -12.30 11.19
C SER A 84 16.11 -11.14 12.10
N ILE A 85 15.68 -11.46 13.33
CA ILE A 85 15.22 -10.51 14.36
C ILE A 85 15.91 -10.83 15.69
N VAL A 86 16.33 -9.78 16.41
CA VAL A 86 16.85 -9.91 17.77
C VAL A 86 15.96 -9.12 18.73
N LEU A 87 15.35 -9.81 19.70
CA LEU A 87 14.48 -9.20 20.71
C LEU A 87 15.33 -8.55 21.81
N LYS A 88 15.28 -7.24 21.94
CA LYS A 88 16.07 -6.53 22.97
C LYS A 88 15.62 -6.79 24.39
N ASP A 89 14.36 -7.14 24.60
CA ASP A 89 13.71 -7.35 25.90
C ASP A 89 13.37 -8.81 26.22
N ASP A 90 13.71 -9.74 25.33
CA ASP A 90 13.38 -11.17 25.40
C ASP A 90 11.88 -11.45 25.63
N SER A 91 11.01 -10.53 25.19
CA SER A 91 9.56 -10.61 25.42
C SER A 91 8.81 -11.23 24.24
N PHE A 92 7.94 -12.20 24.51
CA PHE A 92 7.03 -12.73 23.49
C PHE A 92 5.99 -11.68 22.99
N ILE A 93 5.69 -10.66 23.80
CA ILE A 93 4.81 -9.57 23.40
C ILE A 93 5.42 -8.81 22.22
N SER A 94 6.74 -8.62 22.24
CA SER A 94 7.48 -7.96 21.16
C SER A 94 7.43 -8.75 19.85
N ILE A 95 7.30 -10.08 19.89
CA ILE A 95 7.06 -10.89 18.69
C ILE A 95 5.68 -10.58 18.09
N ALA A 96 4.64 -10.54 18.92
CA ALA A 96 3.29 -10.19 18.44
C ALA A 96 3.25 -8.79 17.84
N GLN A 97 3.95 -7.83 18.45
CA GLN A 97 4.10 -6.47 17.91
C GLN A 97 4.85 -6.47 16.58
N ALA A 98 5.93 -7.24 16.46
CA ALA A 98 6.69 -7.36 15.20
C ALA A 98 5.81 -7.93 14.06
N VAL A 99 4.96 -8.93 14.36
CA VAL A 99 3.99 -9.46 13.39
C VAL A 99 2.97 -8.38 12.99
N ALA A 100 2.44 -7.62 13.96
CA ALA A 100 1.51 -6.53 13.66
C ALA A 100 2.16 -5.47 12.77
N HIS A 101 3.35 -5.00 13.11
CA HIS A 101 4.10 -4.03 12.30
C HIS A 101 4.44 -4.56 10.90
N GLY A 102 4.82 -5.84 10.77
CA GLY A 102 5.04 -6.44 9.46
C GLY A 102 3.78 -6.43 8.58
N ARG A 103 2.60 -6.70 9.15
CA ARG A 103 1.32 -6.60 8.46
C ARG A 103 0.96 -5.16 8.08
N GLU A 104 1.22 -4.20 8.97
CA GLU A 104 1.03 -2.77 8.71
C GLU A 104 1.92 -2.28 7.56
N ILE A 105 3.21 -2.62 7.58
CA ILE A 105 4.16 -2.29 6.51
C ILE A 105 3.66 -2.85 5.18
N PHE A 106 3.20 -4.11 5.14
CA PHE A 106 2.68 -4.70 3.92
C PHE A 106 1.45 -3.95 3.38
N GLN A 107 0.50 -3.59 4.25
CA GLN A 107 -0.66 -2.78 3.86
C GLN A 107 -0.25 -1.40 3.33
N ASN A 108 0.72 -0.76 3.95
CA ASN A 108 1.23 0.53 3.51
C ASN A 108 1.92 0.42 2.14
N ILE A 109 2.73 -0.63 1.92
CA ILE A 109 3.31 -0.95 0.61
C ILE A 109 2.19 -1.11 -0.43
N GLN A 110 1.15 -1.85 -0.12
CA GLN A 110 0.02 -2.04 -1.02
C GLN A 110 -0.69 -0.72 -1.36
N LYS A 111 -0.94 0.14 -0.36
CA LYS A 111 -1.57 1.46 -0.54
C LYS A 111 -0.74 2.36 -1.46
N PHE A 112 0.58 2.47 -1.23
CA PHE A 112 1.40 3.34 -2.07
C PHE A 112 1.55 2.79 -3.49
N VAL A 113 1.61 1.47 -3.69
CA VAL A 113 1.65 0.89 -5.05
C VAL A 113 0.33 1.14 -5.79
N ILE A 114 -0.82 0.95 -5.14
CA ILE A 114 -2.14 1.26 -5.72
C ILE A 114 -2.22 2.75 -6.08
N TYR A 115 -1.76 3.63 -5.20
CA TYR A 115 -1.73 5.07 -5.45
C TYR A 115 -0.89 5.41 -6.69
N LEU A 116 0.38 5.00 -6.72
CA LEU A 116 1.28 5.29 -7.84
C LEU A 116 0.78 4.73 -9.16
N VAL A 117 0.33 3.47 -9.17
CA VAL A 117 -0.15 2.85 -10.42
C VAL A 117 -1.43 3.51 -10.91
N SER A 118 -2.34 3.94 -10.02
CA SER A 118 -3.54 4.67 -10.44
C SER A 118 -3.23 6.07 -10.97
N CYS A 119 -2.28 6.79 -10.38
CA CYS A 119 -1.83 8.09 -10.88
C CYS A 119 -1.22 7.94 -12.29
N ASN A 120 -0.25 7.07 -12.47
CA ASN A 120 0.41 6.83 -13.75
C ASN A 120 -0.57 6.34 -14.84
N LEU A 121 -1.49 5.44 -14.49
CA LEU A 121 -2.49 4.95 -15.43
C LEU A 121 -3.49 6.06 -15.82
N SER A 122 -3.83 6.97 -14.90
CA SER A 122 -4.66 8.14 -15.22
C SER A 122 -3.97 9.08 -16.20
N GLU A 123 -2.66 9.29 -16.08
CA GLU A 123 -1.87 10.09 -17.04
C GLU A 123 -1.93 9.51 -18.45
N ILE A 124 -1.75 8.18 -18.56
CA ILE A 124 -1.86 7.48 -19.85
C ILE A 124 -3.26 7.69 -20.44
N PHE A 125 -4.30 7.52 -19.65
CA PHE A 125 -5.68 7.72 -20.11
C PHE A 125 -5.96 9.15 -20.51
N ILE A 126 -5.48 10.14 -19.76
CA ILE A 126 -5.66 11.56 -20.06
C ILE A 126 -4.91 11.95 -21.34
N VAL A 127 -3.64 11.57 -21.47
CA VAL A 127 -2.85 11.87 -22.69
C VAL A 127 -3.48 11.24 -23.91
N THR A 128 -3.95 9.99 -23.78
CA THR A 128 -4.63 9.29 -24.87
C THR A 128 -5.94 9.99 -25.22
N ALA A 129 -6.79 10.27 -24.24
CA ALA A 129 -8.08 10.92 -24.48
C ALA A 129 -7.92 12.32 -25.07
N LEU A 130 -7.09 13.17 -24.46
CA LEU A 130 -6.86 14.52 -24.98
C LEU A 130 -6.17 14.50 -26.35
N GLY A 131 -5.28 13.53 -26.60
CA GLY A 131 -4.66 13.35 -27.91
C GLY A 131 -5.67 13.09 -29.02
N PHE A 132 -6.78 12.42 -28.74
CA PHE A 132 -7.88 12.22 -29.71
C PHE A 132 -8.85 13.41 -29.80
N PHE A 133 -9.25 13.99 -28.65
CA PHE A 133 -10.33 14.98 -28.62
C PHE A 133 -9.85 16.43 -28.59
N ALA A 134 -8.63 16.69 -28.12
CA ALA A 134 -8.07 18.02 -27.94
C ALA A 134 -6.53 18.02 -28.05
N PRO A 135 -5.95 17.60 -29.19
CA PRO A 135 -4.52 17.33 -29.32
C PRO A 135 -3.63 18.55 -29.00
N ALA A 136 -4.09 19.77 -29.32
CA ALA A 136 -3.36 20.99 -29.01
C ALA A 136 -3.37 21.38 -27.52
N SER A 137 -4.23 20.76 -26.71
CA SER A 137 -4.37 21.02 -25.27
C SER A 137 -3.90 19.82 -24.43
N THR A 138 -3.22 18.82 -25.03
CA THR A 138 -2.70 17.65 -24.31
C THR A 138 -1.53 18.02 -23.40
N LEU A 139 -1.28 17.20 -22.37
CA LEU A 139 -0.17 17.41 -21.44
C LEU A 139 1.19 17.31 -22.13
N LEU A 140 2.09 18.20 -21.76
CA LEU A 140 3.46 18.20 -22.25
C LEU A 140 4.33 17.17 -21.51
N PRO A 141 5.35 16.55 -22.14
CA PRO A 141 6.21 15.58 -21.47
C PRO A 141 6.87 16.10 -20.19
N LEU A 142 7.29 17.37 -20.17
CA LEU A 142 7.89 17.98 -18.97
C LEU A 142 6.86 18.20 -17.86
N GLN A 143 5.59 18.44 -18.19
CA GLN A 143 4.51 18.52 -17.21
C GLN A 143 4.29 17.15 -16.56
N ILE A 144 4.25 16.07 -17.32
CA ILE A 144 4.10 14.70 -16.80
C ILE A 144 5.30 14.34 -15.91
N LEU A 145 6.52 14.64 -16.36
CA LEU A 145 7.71 14.39 -15.54
C LEU A 145 7.68 15.15 -14.21
N PHE A 146 7.21 16.41 -14.24
CA PHE A 146 7.05 17.23 -13.04
C PHE A 146 6.00 16.63 -12.10
N LEU A 147 4.85 16.17 -12.60
CA LEU A 147 3.82 15.52 -11.81
C LEU A 147 4.38 14.27 -11.11
N ASN A 148 5.00 13.37 -11.87
CA ASN A 148 5.59 12.15 -11.32
C ASN A 148 6.64 12.42 -10.22
N MET A 149 7.42 13.47 -10.35
CA MET A 149 8.42 13.82 -9.33
C MET A 149 7.84 14.54 -8.12
N VAL A 150 6.85 15.40 -8.32
CA VAL A 150 6.34 16.29 -7.27
C VAL A 150 5.06 15.74 -6.66
N THR A 151 4.07 15.38 -7.46
CA THR A 151 2.75 14.99 -6.93
C THR A 151 2.68 13.53 -6.52
N ASP A 152 3.53 12.66 -7.07
CA ASP A 152 3.45 11.22 -6.80
C ASP A 152 4.41 10.77 -5.70
N VAL A 153 5.67 11.23 -5.73
CA VAL A 153 6.71 10.72 -4.82
C VAL A 153 6.42 11.05 -3.36
N PHE A 154 6.12 12.31 -3.04
CA PHE A 154 5.94 12.72 -1.64
C PHE A 154 4.71 12.08 -0.97
N PRO A 155 3.51 12.05 -1.60
CA PRO A 155 2.37 11.33 -1.02
C PRO A 155 2.60 9.82 -0.93
N ALA A 156 3.25 9.21 -1.92
CA ALA A 156 3.56 7.78 -1.87
C ALA A 156 4.48 7.42 -0.69
N LEU A 157 5.54 8.22 -0.46
CA LEU A 157 6.41 8.06 0.70
C LEU A 157 5.63 8.25 2.02
N ALA A 158 4.76 9.25 2.08
CA ALA A 158 3.94 9.50 3.27
C ALA A 158 2.98 8.34 3.57
N LEU A 159 2.41 7.69 2.54
CA LEU A 159 1.62 6.47 2.70
C LEU A 159 2.46 5.29 3.20
N GLY A 160 3.70 5.17 2.74
CA GLY A 160 4.62 4.10 3.14
C GLY A 160 5.04 4.17 4.61
N ILE A 161 5.15 5.38 5.18
CA ILE A 161 5.61 5.62 6.56
C ILE A 161 4.45 5.69 7.56
N GLY A 162 3.19 5.75 7.08
CA GLY A 162 2.01 5.92 7.93
C GLY A 162 1.84 4.81 8.96
N GLU A 163 1.17 5.14 10.08
CA GLU A 163 0.65 4.12 10.98
C GLU A 163 -0.38 3.28 10.24
N GLY A 164 -0.29 1.95 10.38
CA GLY A 164 -1.22 1.03 9.75
C GLY A 164 -2.60 1.02 10.43
N ASP A 165 -3.49 0.19 9.90
CA ASP A 165 -4.79 -0.05 10.51
C ASP A 165 -4.63 -0.88 11.79
N LYS A 166 -5.11 -0.38 12.92
CA LYS A 166 -5.03 -1.06 14.23
C LYS A 166 -5.76 -2.42 14.26
N THR A 167 -6.65 -2.66 13.31
CA THR A 167 -7.40 -3.92 13.17
C THR A 167 -6.64 -4.99 12.38
N VAL A 168 -5.39 -4.73 11.99
CA VAL A 168 -4.57 -5.61 11.16
C VAL A 168 -4.43 -7.02 11.74
N MET A 169 -4.44 -7.16 13.07
CA MET A 169 -4.34 -8.45 13.76
C MET A 169 -5.66 -9.22 13.83
N GLU A 170 -6.80 -8.58 13.57
CA GLU A 170 -8.11 -9.23 13.52
C GLU A 170 -8.34 -9.97 12.19
N SER A 171 -7.55 -9.63 11.18
CA SER A 171 -7.61 -10.27 9.87
C SER A 171 -6.85 -11.60 9.86
N GLN A 172 -7.34 -12.56 9.06
CA GLN A 172 -6.61 -13.81 8.84
C GLN A 172 -5.23 -13.54 8.20
N PRO A 173 -4.22 -14.39 8.49
CA PRO A 173 -2.93 -14.32 7.80
C PRO A 173 -3.11 -14.41 6.29
N ARG A 174 -2.32 -13.62 5.56
CA ARG A 174 -2.29 -13.66 4.11
C ARG A 174 -1.60 -14.94 3.63
N ASN A 175 -2.06 -15.49 2.50
CA ASN A 175 -1.31 -16.55 1.84
C ASN A 175 -0.01 -15.95 1.23
N PRO A 176 1.17 -16.55 1.49
CA PRO A 176 2.45 -16.08 0.96
C PRO A 176 2.51 -15.99 -0.58
N ILE A 177 1.75 -16.84 -1.27
CA ILE A 177 1.72 -16.92 -2.73
C ILE A 177 0.89 -15.80 -3.36
N ASP A 178 0.01 -15.16 -2.57
CA ASP A 178 -0.85 -14.08 -3.09
C ASP A 178 0.00 -12.89 -3.56
N PRO A 179 -0.28 -12.34 -4.75
CA PRO A 179 0.45 -11.17 -5.25
C PRO A 179 0.18 -9.93 -4.36
N ILE A 180 1.12 -8.98 -4.37
CA ILE A 180 0.95 -7.70 -3.64
C ILE A 180 -0.32 -7.00 -4.11
N ILE A 181 -0.57 -6.98 -5.41
CA ILE A 181 -1.76 -6.41 -6.04
C ILE A 181 -2.68 -7.54 -6.47
N SER A 182 -3.79 -7.72 -5.74
CA SER A 182 -4.83 -8.69 -6.09
C SER A 182 -5.66 -8.24 -7.29
N ASN A 183 -6.40 -9.16 -7.92
CA ASN A 183 -7.32 -8.81 -9.01
C ASN A 183 -8.36 -7.74 -8.59
N LYS A 184 -8.79 -7.75 -7.32
CA LYS A 184 -9.67 -6.72 -6.78
C LYS A 184 -8.99 -5.35 -6.76
N ASN A 185 -7.71 -5.30 -6.39
CA ASN A 185 -6.94 -4.05 -6.39
C ASN A 185 -6.74 -3.52 -7.82
N TRP A 186 -6.54 -4.39 -8.81
CA TRP A 186 -6.47 -3.99 -10.22
C TRP A 186 -7.75 -3.32 -10.70
N ILE A 187 -8.91 -3.87 -10.33
CA ILE A 187 -10.20 -3.23 -10.65
C ILE A 187 -10.28 -1.84 -10.00
N SER A 188 -9.88 -1.72 -8.73
CA SER A 188 -9.86 -0.43 -8.02
C SER A 188 -8.92 0.56 -8.69
N ILE A 189 -7.70 0.15 -9.10
CA ILE A 189 -6.73 0.98 -9.81
C ILE A 189 -7.36 1.55 -11.09
N VAL A 190 -7.98 0.70 -11.90
CA VAL A 190 -8.62 1.15 -13.16
C VAL A 190 -9.76 2.13 -12.88
N LEU A 191 -10.63 1.83 -11.90
CA LEU A 191 -11.73 2.72 -11.51
C LEU A 191 -11.22 4.08 -11.02
N TYR A 192 -10.17 4.11 -10.21
CA TYR A 192 -9.55 5.32 -9.71
C TYR A 192 -8.95 6.16 -10.85
N SER A 193 -8.21 5.50 -11.74
CA SER A 193 -7.62 6.15 -12.91
C SER A 193 -8.68 6.75 -13.84
N VAL A 194 -9.78 6.04 -14.08
CA VAL A 194 -10.90 6.53 -14.87
C VAL A 194 -11.57 7.72 -14.18
N ALA A 195 -11.78 7.68 -12.86
CA ALA A 195 -12.37 8.79 -12.13
C ALA A 195 -11.52 10.08 -12.23
N ILE A 196 -10.18 9.94 -12.09
CA ILE A 196 -9.24 11.06 -12.27
C ILE A 196 -9.31 11.57 -13.70
N THR A 197 -9.30 10.69 -14.69
CA THR A 197 -9.37 11.06 -16.12
C THR A 197 -10.65 11.83 -16.43
N VAL A 198 -11.80 11.35 -15.95
CA VAL A 198 -13.10 12.02 -16.14
C VAL A 198 -13.08 13.43 -15.56
N SER A 199 -12.48 13.64 -14.38
CA SER A 199 -12.41 14.97 -13.77
C SER A 199 -11.63 15.96 -14.63
N VAL A 200 -10.51 15.53 -15.22
CA VAL A 200 -9.71 16.37 -16.13
C VAL A 200 -10.45 16.64 -17.42
N ILE A 201 -11.11 15.65 -18.02
CA ILE A 201 -11.90 15.84 -19.24
C ILE A 201 -13.05 16.83 -18.99
N VAL A 202 -13.74 16.71 -17.85
CA VAL A 202 -14.81 17.67 -17.47
C VAL A 202 -14.27 19.09 -17.35
N ALA A 203 -13.13 19.28 -16.66
CA ALA A 203 -12.50 20.59 -16.51
C ALA A 203 -12.10 21.20 -17.87
N VAL A 204 -11.45 20.41 -18.71
CA VAL A 204 -11.02 20.81 -20.07
C VAL A 204 -12.22 21.17 -20.95
N THR A 205 -13.25 20.34 -20.98
CA THR A 205 -14.45 20.56 -21.79
C THR A 205 -15.19 21.82 -21.33
N TYR A 206 -15.37 21.97 -20.02
CA TYR A 206 -16.01 23.18 -19.47
C TYR A 206 -15.19 24.44 -19.79
N CYS A 207 -13.86 24.37 -19.65
CA CYS A 207 -12.97 25.47 -19.97
C CYS A 207 -13.11 25.90 -21.45
N LYS A 208 -13.06 24.94 -22.38
CA LYS A 208 -13.18 25.19 -23.83
C LYS A 208 -14.53 25.76 -24.23
N GLN A 209 -15.61 25.27 -23.63
CA GLN A 209 -16.97 25.68 -24.02
C GLN A 209 -17.42 26.97 -23.35
N ALA A 210 -17.01 27.24 -22.11
CA ALA A 210 -17.60 28.32 -21.31
C ALA A 210 -16.64 29.46 -20.98
N ILE A 211 -15.31 29.29 -21.18
CA ILE A 211 -14.33 30.30 -20.73
C ILE A 211 -13.39 30.75 -21.84
N THR A 212 -12.64 29.83 -22.47
CA THR A 212 -11.64 30.18 -23.48
C THR A 212 -11.35 29.04 -24.44
N SER A 213 -11.06 29.37 -25.69
CA SER A 213 -10.61 28.43 -26.71
C SER A 213 -9.08 28.38 -26.86
N ASP A 214 -8.33 29.12 -26.02
CA ASP A 214 -6.86 29.09 -26.04
C ASP A 214 -6.34 27.75 -25.53
N ASP A 215 -5.73 26.98 -26.43
CA ASP A 215 -5.25 25.65 -26.14
C ASP A 215 -4.16 25.61 -25.06
N LYS A 216 -3.32 26.63 -24.90
CA LYS A 216 -2.32 26.71 -23.84
C LYS A 216 -2.97 26.87 -22.47
N ILE A 217 -3.98 27.74 -22.36
CA ILE A 217 -4.73 27.90 -21.11
C ILE A 217 -5.48 26.63 -20.77
N VAL A 218 -6.08 25.96 -21.75
CA VAL A 218 -6.78 24.68 -21.54
C VAL A 218 -5.81 23.58 -21.11
N ASN A 219 -4.61 23.50 -21.70
CA ASN A 219 -3.54 22.60 -21.24
C ASN A 219 -3.20 22.84 -19.77
N ASN A 220 -3.09 24.11 -19.36
CA ASN A 220 -2.78 24.44 -17.97
C ASN A 220 -3.90 24.05 -17.01
N VAL A 221 -5.17 24.18 -17.43
CA VAL A 221 -6.32 23.68 -16.66
C VAL A 221 -6.24 22.16 -16.50
N ALA A 222 -5.89 21.43 -17.58
CA ALA A 222 -5.69 19.99 -17.49
C ALA A 222 -4.57 19.63 -16.52
N PHE A 223 -3.42 20.30 -16.61
CA PHE A 223 -2.26 20.09 -15.76
C PHE A 223 -2.57 20.32 -14.27
N ILE A 224 -3.18 21.47 -13.92
CA ILE A 224 -3.53 21.79 -12.53
C ILE A 224 -4.60 20.84 -12.01
N THR A 225 -5.63 20.56 -12.79
CA THR A 225 -6.70 19.65 -12.38
C THR A 225 -6.15 18.27 -12.08
N LEU A 226 -5.26 17.75 -12.95
CA LEU A 226 -4.61 16.46 -12.72
C LEU A 226 -3.73 16.48 -11.46
N ALA A 227 -2.87 17.50 -11.30
CA ALA A 227 -2.00 17.62 -10.14
C ALA A 227 -2.78 17.57 -8.82
N PHE A 228 -3.82 18.37 -8.67
CA PHE A 228 -4.63 18.39 -7.46
C PHE A 228 -5.51 17.14 -7.32
N ALA A 229 -6.00 16.55 -8.43
CA ALA A 229 -6.75 15.30 -8.38
C ALA A 229 -5.87 14.14 -7.85
N GLN A 230 -4.62 14.05 -8.27
CA GLN A 230 -3.64 13.09 -7.76
C GLN A 230 -3.31 13.35 -6.28
N LEU A 231 -3.07 14.61 -5.87
CA LEU A 231 -2.84 14.95 -4.47
C LEU A 231 -4.04 14.58 -3.58
N PHE A 232 -5.26 14.90 -3.99
CA PHE A 232 -6.46 14.54 -3.22
C PHE A 232 -6.75 13.04 -3.26
N HIS A 233 -6.26 12.33 -4.28
CA HIS A 233 -6.41 10.88 -4.37
C HIS A 233 -5.75 10.13 -3.20
N VAL A 234 -4.76 10.72 -2.52
CA VAL A 234 -4.14 10.12 -1.32
C VAL A 234 -5.20 9.77 -0.25
N PHE A 235 -6.25 10.58 -0.10
CA PHE A 235 -7.34 10.32 0.85
C PHE A 235 -8.19 9.10 0.45
N ASN A 236 -8.15 8.71 -0.81
CA ASN A 236 -8.81 7.49 -1.28
C ASN A 236 -8.05 6.21 -0.92
N MET A 237 -6.83 6.32 -0.36
CA MET A 237 -6.06 5.16 0.11
C MET A 237 -6.45 4.71 1.52
N SER A 238 -7.44 5.34 2.15
CA SER A 238 -8.01 4.89 3.42
C SER A 238 -8.63 3.50 3.31
N SER A 239 -8.59 2.73 4.40
CA SER A 239 -9.22 1.42 4.49
C SER A 239 -10.75 1.51 4.24
N ALA A 240 -11.32 0.50 3.59
CA ALA A 240 -12.74 0.50 3.25
C ALA A 240 -13.67 0.61 4.46
N HIS A 241 -13.24 0.13 5.62
CA HIS A 241 -14.01 0.14 6.87
C HIS A 241 -13.75 1.38 7.75
N SER A 242 -12.84 2.25 7.35
CA SER A 242 -12.51 3.45 8.13
C SER A 242 -13.53 4.57 7.95
N ASN A 243 -13.62 5.46 8.95
CA ASN A 243 -14.48 6.63 8.87
C ASN A 243 -13.93 7.60 7.80
N LEU A 244 -14.81 8.26 7.04
CA LEU A 244 -14.44 9.20 5.98
C LEU A 244 -13.55 10.36 6.46
N TRP A 245 -13.84 10.90 7.64
CA TRP A 245 -13.19 12.10 8.17
C TRP A 245 -12.03 11.82 9.11
N VAL A 246 -12.08 10.67 9.82
CA VAL A 246 -11.08 10.31 10.83
C VAL A 246 -10.60 8.90 10.56
N ASN A 247 -9.53 8.78 9.82
CA ASN A 247 -8.94 7.52 9.41
C ASN A 247 -7.40 7.55 9.50
N GLU A 248 -6.75 6.46 9.20
CA GLU A 248 -5.30 6.31 9.24
C GLU A 248 -4.58 7.30 8.30
N ILE A 249 -5.20 7.70 7.17
CA ILE A 249 -4.62 8.67 6.24
C ILE A 249 -4.73 10.10 6.77
N THR A 250 -5.93 10.48 7.25
CA THR A 250 -6.15 11.84 7.78
C THR A 250 -5.41 12.10 9.09
N LYS A 251 -5.09 11.06 9.86
CA LYS A 251 -4.25 11.15 11.08
C LYS A 251 -2.76 11.18 10.77
N ASN A 252 -2.36 10.76 9.58
CA ASN A 252 -0.94 10.70 9.21
C ASN A 252 -0.40 12.11 8.95
N LYS A 253 0.46 12.59 9.84
CA LYS A 253 1.12 13.91 9.75
C LYS A 253 1.98 14.05 8.50
N PHE A 254 2.57 12.95 8.03
CA PHE A 254 3.42 12.94 6.84
C PHE A 254 2.60 13.15 5.56
N VAL A 255 1.34 12.70 5.52
CA VAL A 255 0.42 12.99 4.41
C VAL A 255 0.16 14.49 4.30
N TRP A 256 -0.15 15.15 5.42
CA TRP A 256 -0.37 16.61 5.43
C TRP A 256 0.88 17.38 5.06
N LEU A 257 2.06 16.94 5.55
CA LEU A 257 3.33 17.53 5.16
C LEU A 257 3.60 17.38 3.65
N ALA A 258 3.38 16.19 3.10
CA ALA A 258 3.54 15.91 1.68
C ALA A 258 2.62 16.80 0.84
N LEU A 259 1.34 16.90 1.19
CA LEU A 259 0.37 17.76 0.51
C LEU A 259 0.78 19.24 0.57
N LEU A 260 1.26 19.71 1.72
CA LEU A 260 1.75 21.07 1.89
C LEU A 260 2.96 21.34 0.98
N VAL A 261 3.96 20.45 1.00
CA VAL A 261 5.18 20.59 0.18
C VAL A 261 4.80 20.58 -1.31
N CYS A 262 4.00 19.63 -1.76
CA CYS A 262 3.56 19.56 -3.16
C CYS A 262 2.78 20.83 -3.58
N THR A 263 1.88 21.29 -2.73
CA THR A 263 1.12 22.53 -3.01
C THR A 263 2.04 23.74 -3.10
N ILE A 264 3.02 23.87 -2.20
CA ILE A 264 4.02 24.95 -2.26
C ILE A 264 4.82 24.85 -3.55
N LEU A 265 5.30 23.68 -3.93
CA LEU A 265 6.04 23.48 -5.18
C LEU A 265 5.20 23.83 -6.40
N MET A 266 3.93 23.44 -6.44
CA MET A 266 3.00 23.82 -7.50
C MET A 266 2.81 25.35 -7.60
N VAL A 267 2.65 26.04 -6.47
CA VAL A 267 2.53 27.50 -6.43
C VAL A 267 3.84 28.16 -6.89
N LEU A 268 5.00 27.68 -6.44
CA LEU A 268 6.31 28.20 -6.83
C LEU A 268 6.52 28.12 -8.35
N VAL A 269 6.12 27.03 -8.98
CA VAL A 269 6.20 26.88 -10.44
C VAL A 269 5.40 27.97 -11.17
N TYR A 270 4.24 28.36 -10.65
CA TYR A 270 3.46 29.46 -11.20
C TYR A 270 4.01 30.84 -10.89
N LEU A 271 4.68 31.00 -9.75
CA LEU A 271 5.28 32.31 -9.37
C LEU A 271 6.60 32.58 -10.11
N LEU A 272 7.39 31.56 -10.42
CA LEU A 272 8.70 31.70 -11.05
C LEU A 272 8.57 31.73 -12.60
N PRO A 273 8.84 32.88 -13.27
CA PRO A 273 8.67 33.01 -14.71
C PRO A 273 9.46 31.99 -15.53
N GLN A 274 10.67 31.63 -15.06
CA GLN A 274 11.52 30.64 -15.72
C GLN A 274 10.90 29.24 -15.69
N MET A 275 10.30 28.82 -14.55
CA MET A 275 9.64 27.55 -14.41
C MET A 275 8.36 27.47 -15.27
N ARG A 276 7.60 28.55 -15.33
CA ARG A 276 6.45 28.64 -16.22
C ARG A 276 6.85 28.44 -17.69
N LEU A 277 7.93 29.10 -18.10
CA LEU A 277 8.43 28.96 -19.47
C LEU A 277 8.84 27.51 -19.79
N VAL A 278 9.58 26.87 -18.89
CA VAL A 278 10.04 25.48 -19.06
C VAL A 278 8.86 24.49 -19.14
N LEU A 279 7.84 24.69 -18.33
CA LEU A 279 6.65 23.81 -18.30
C LEU A 279 5.54 24.26 -19.28
N GLY A 280 5.75 25.33 -20.05
CA GLY A 280 4.75 25.85 -20.99
C GLY A 280 3.50 26.38 -20.30
N LEU A 281 3.64 26.95 -19.08
CA LEU A 281 2.51 27.42 -18.28
C LEU A 281 2.22 28.89 -18.51
N GLU A 282 0.94 29.24 -18.65
CA GLU A 282 0.42 30.61 -18.74
C GLU A 282 -0.20 31.05 -17.40
N VAL A 283 -0.36 32.36 -17.23
CA VAL A 283 -1.01 32.89 -16.03
C VAL A 283 -2.50 32.64 -16.10
N LEU A 284 -3.02 31.88 -15.16
CA LEU A 284 -4.45 31.60 -15.09
C LEU A 284 -5.22 32.64 -14.27
N SER A 285 -6.42 32.94 -14.70
CA SER A 285 -7.37 33.75 -13.91
C SER A 285 -7.84 33.00 -12.67
N ALA A 286 -8.26 33.73 -11.63
CA ALA A 286 -8.83 33.12 -10.41
C ALA A 286 -10.00 32.17 -10.70
N LYS A 287 -10.83 32.49 -11.72
CA LYS A 287 -11.93 31.64 -12.15
C LYS A 287 -11.44 30.25 -12.62
N LEU A 288 -10.36 30.21 -13.38
CA LEU A 288 -9.77 28.96 -13.89
C LEU A 288 -9.14 28.11 -12.76
N TRP A 289 -8.50 28.76 -11.80
CA TRP A 289 -8.02 28.08 -10.58
C TRP A 289 -9.16 27.42 -9.81
N VAL A 290 -10.27 28.16 -9.59
CA VAL A 290 -11.45 27.60 -8.91
C VAL A 290 -12.03 26.42 -9.67
N VAL A 291 -12.17 26.51 -10.98
CA VAL A 291 -12.66 25.42 -11.84
C VAL A 291 -11.76 24.20 -11.70
N SER A 292 -10.44 24.36 -11.81
CA SER A 292 -9.48 23.27 -11.71
C SER A 292 -9.53 22.58 -10.33
N ILE A 293 -9.57 23.35 -9.25
CA ILE A 293 -9.63 22.81 -7.89
C ILE A 293 -10.97 22.11 -7.64
N LEU A 294 -12.10 22.68 -8.05
CA LEU A 294 -13.41 22.02 -7.88
C LEU A 294 -13.49 20.72 -8.69
N ALA A 295 -13.01 20.73 -9.92
CA ALA A 295 -12.98 19.53 -10.76
C ALA A 295 -12.08 18.44 -10.15
N SER A 296 -10.95 18.83 -9.54
CA SER A 296 -10.03 17.87 -8.91
C SER A 296 -10.59 17.15 -7.66
N LEU A 297 -11.69 17.65 -7.09
CA LEU A 297 -12.41 16.98 -6.00
C LEU A 297 -13.38 15.88 -6.50
N ILE A 298 -13.73 15.87 -7.79
CA ILE A 298 -14.66 14.88 -8.37
C ILE A 298 -14.20 13.43 -8.09
N PRO A 299 -12.93 13.05 -8.36
CA PRO A 299 -12.47 11.68 -8.09
C PRO A 299 -12.58 11.31 -6.62
N LEU A 300 -12.27 12.26 -5.71
CA LEU A 300 -12.39 12.01 -4.28
C LEU A 300 -13.83 11.63 -3.91
N VAL A 301 -14.80 12.40 -4.37
CA VAL A 301 -16.23 12.15 -4.08
C VAL A 301 -16.71 10.84 -4.71
N LEU A 302 -16.43 10.61 -5.98
CA LEU A 302 -16.87 9.42 -6.70
C LEU A 302 -16.31 8.13 -6.07
N ILE A 303 -15.04 8.12 -5.72
CA ILE A 303 -14.37 6.96 -5.13
C ILE A 303 -14.89 6.70 -3.72
N GLN A 304 -15.15 7.73 -2.93
CA GLN A 304 -15.72 7.55 -1.59
C GLN A 304 -17.15 7.00 -1.66
N ILE A 305 -17.96 7.47 -2.59
CA ILE A 305 -19.31 6.91 -2.84
C ILE A 305 -19.20 5.42 -3.23
N TYR A 306 -18.29 5.09 -4.15
CA TYR A 306 -18.04 3.69 -4.55
C TYR A 306 -17.70 2.80 -3.35
N LYS A 307 -16.77 3.24 -2.46
CA LYS A 307 -16.41 2.50 -1.25
C LYS A 307 -17.57 2.29 -0.29
N ILE A 308 -18.41 3.29 -0.10
CA ILE A 308 -19.61 3.18 0.76
C ILE A 308 -20.58 2.11 0.22
N ILE A 309 -20.80 2.10 -1.10
CA ILE A 309 -21.69 1.12 -1.76
C ILE A 309 -21.13 -0.29 -1.63
N GLU A 310 -19.82 -0.46 -1.88
CA GLU A 310 -19.14 -1.75 -1.75
C GLU A 310 -19.25 -2.33 -0.33
N ASN A 311 -19.03 -1.49 0.70
CA ASN A 311 -19.12 -1.90 2.10
C ASN A 311 -20.54 -2.35 2.51
N LYS A 312 -21.58 -1.66 2.03
CA LYS A 312 -22.97 -2.08 2.27
C LYS A 312 -23.27 -3.45 1.65
N GLY A 313 -22.78 -3.72 0.46
CA GLY A 313 -22.95 -4.99 -0.23
C GLY A 313 -22.25 -6.18 0.48
N VAL A 314 -21.09 -5.95 1.06
CA VAL A 314 -20.34 -6.98 1.82
C VAL A 314 -21.06 -7.32 3.13
N ASN A 315 -21.57 -6.32 3.84
CA ASN A 315 -22.30 -6.53 5.10
C ASN A 315 -23.61 -7.30 4.87
N GLN A 316 -24.36 -7.01 3.82
CA GLN A 316 -25.57 -7.79 3.48
C GLN A 316 -25.28 -9.26 3.19
N LYS A 317 -24.18 -9.58 2.47
CA LYS A 317 -23.78 -10.97 2.20
C LYS A 317 -23.33 -11.75 3.45
N LYS A 318 -22.81 -11.07 4.48
CA LYS A 318 -22.50 -11.70 5.78
C LYS A 318 -23.76 -12.10 6.55
N TYR A 319 -24.79 -11.26 6.55
CA TYR A 319 -26.06 -11.56 7.23
C TYR A 319 -26.85 -12.70 6.55
N THR A 320 -26.84 -12.78 5.23
CA THR A 320 -27.51 -13.85 4.48
C THR A 320 -26.81 -15.22 4.53
N LYS A 321 -25.55 -15.29 4.98
CA LYS A 321 -24.83 -16.57 5.19
C LYS A 321 -24.91 -17.08 6.63
N SER A 322 -25.35 -16.26 7.58
CA SER A 322 -25.51 -16.63 8.99
C SER A 322 -26.97 -16.94 9.39
N SER A 323 -27.90 -16.80 8.49
CA SER A 323 -29.29 -17.31 8.54
C SER A 323 -29.44 -18.58 7.70
#